data_661b949b2f03b15d6f4105a4ce29afb5
#
_entry.id   661b949b2f03b15d6f4105a4ce29afb5
#
_cell.length_a   1.000
_cell.length_b   1.000
_cell.length_c   1.000
_cell.angle_alpha   90.00
_cell.angle_beta   90.00
_cell.angle_gamma   90.00
#
_symmetry.space_group_name_H-M   'P 1'
#
loop_
_entity.id
_entity.type
_entity.pdbx_description
1 polymer ?
#
loop_
_entity_poly.entity_id
_entity_poly.type
_entity_poly.pdbx_seq_one_letter_code
_entity_poly.pdbx_strand_id
1 'polypeptide(L)'
;MSKEKIIWYSSSIIAAFFIILGIVGYKMGSIIPSLKWLDMIVIGIAAFLIGPGIYDFINQRRIKRIEERFPDFLRDVAEAGRFGMTLAEAIVVASSGRYGALTDEIKRMASKIEWGVPVKDALLSFNRRINTPLINRMVAIIIKANEAGGNVADVLSMVAHAARETQLMEKERKMEMFTYAFVLLTSFFVFVATIIILNRSFLPEMAKAGRAVRESLQHMTVPTNIPVNIAYENVPIIGLLFVIATIFHGVGDGIMIGLLSDGRMKSGMVWAFLLLVSGYLILRIMGAA
;
A
#
# COMPACT_ATOMS: atom_id res chain seq x y z
N MET A 1 -1.22 23.43 3.85
CA MET A 1 -0.90 22.01 4.11
C MET A 1 -1.25 21.18 2.88
N SER A 2 -0.39 20.23 2.45
CA SER A 2 -0.77 19.33 1.35
C SER A 2 -1.94 18.44 1.81
N LYS A 3 -2.86 18.10 0.88
CA LYS A 3 -4.01 17.21 1.17
C LYS A 3 -3.56 15.88 1.83
N GLU A 4 -2.38 15.40 1.46
CA GLU A 4 -1.75 14.22 2.04
C GLU A 4 -1.53 14.36 3.55
N LYS A 5 -0.96 15.48 4.00
CA LYS A 5 -0.72 15.72 5.43
C LYS A 5 -2.00 15.76 6.25
N ILE A 6 -3.07 16.36 5.69
CA ILE A 6 -4.38 16.42 6.38
C ILE A 6 -4.92 15.01 6.61
N ILE A 7 -4.86 14.12 5.58
CA ILE A 7 -5.33 12.74 5.68
C ILE A 7 -4.49 11.95 6.70
N TRP A 8 -3.17 12.12 6.68
CA TRP A 8 -2.30 11.49 7.66
C TRP A 8 -2.64 11.88 9.11
N TYR A 9 -2.81 13.18 9.37
CA TYR A 9 -3.17 13.67 10.72
C TYR A 9 -4.56 13.21 11.14
N SER A 10 -5.57 13.28 10.26
CA SER A 10 -6.93 12.81 10.59
C SER A 10 -6.99 11.32 10.88
N SER A 11 -6.34 10.47 10.06
CA SER A 11 -6.22 9.03 10.31
C SER A 11 -5.50 8.72 11.62
N SER A 12 -4.41 9.46 11.93
CA SER A 12 -3.66 9.26 13.18
C SER A 12 -4.49 9.62 14.41
N ILE A 13 -5.29 10.70 14.35
CA ILE A 13 -6.17 11.11 15.45
C ILE A 13 -7.26 10.07 15.69
N ILE A 14 -7.91 9.59 14.63
CA ILE A 14 -8.94 8.55 14.71
C ILE A 14 -8.34 7.25 15.28
N ALA A 15 -7.17 6.85 14.80
CA ALA A 15 -6.48 5.67 15.31
C ALA A 15 -6.13 5.78 16.80
N ALA A 16 -5.56 6.92 17.21
CA ALA A 16 -5.23 7.17 18.60
C ALA A 16 -6.48 7.13 19.50
N PHE A 17 -7.59 7.71 19.05
CA PHE A 17 -8.86 7.66 19.77
C PHE A 17 -9.34 6.22 20.03
N PHE A 18 -9.35 5.36 19.00
CA PHE A 18 -9.78 3.97 19.15
C PHE A 18 -8.79 3.13 19.97
N ILE A 19 -7.50 3.36 19.86
CA ILE A 19 -6.48 2.67 20.66
C ILE A 19 -6.62 3.05 22.13
N ILE A 20 -6.83 4.33 22.45
CA ILE A 20 -7.07 4.79 23.83
C ILE A 20 -8.36 4.15 24.39
N LEU A 21 -9.43 4.13 23.62
CA LEU A 21 -10.68 3.44 24.02
C LEU A 21 -10.44 1.94 24.28
N GLY A 22 -9.63 1.28 23.48
CA GLY A 22 -9.26 -0.13 23.71
C GLY A 22 -8.50 -0.33 25.02
N ILE A 23 -7.52 0.53 25.31
CA ILE A 23 -6.74 0.48 26.56
C ILE A 23 -7.61 0.76 27.78
N VAL A 24 -8.51 1.74 27.69
CA VAL A 24 -9.47 2.05 28.76
C VAL A 24 -10.43 0.89 28.96
N GLY A 25 -10.94 0.29 27.87
CA GLY A 25 -11.80 -0.89 27.92
C GLY A 25 -11.15 -2.12 28.54
N TYR A 26 -9.83 -2.27 28.40
CA TYR A 26 -9.06 -3.31 29.08
C TYR A 26 -9.07 -3.15 30.61
N LYS A 27 -8.97 -1.89 31.11
CA LYS A 27 -8.92 -1.61 32.57
C LYS A 27 -10.29 -1.51 33.25
N MET A 28 -11.29 -0.97 32.54
CA MET A 28 -12.62 -0.67 33.12
C MET A 28 -13.72 -1.68 32.74
N GLY A 29 -13.40 -2.69 31.92
CA GLY A 29 -14.39 -3.59 31.30
C GLY A 29 -14.89 -3.05 29.95
N SER A 30 -15.60 -3.90 29.19
CA SER A 30 -16.06 -3.53 27.84
C SER A 30 -16.99 -2.31 27.89
N ILE A 31 -16.57 -1.20 27.29
CA ILE A 31 -17.35 0.04 27.18
C ILE A 31 -18.60 -0.18 26.32
N ILE A 32 -18.51 -1.07 25.34
CA ILE A 32 -19.63 -1.48 24.47
C ILE A 32 -19.83 -2.98 24.65
N PRO A 33 -21.01 -3.45 25.08
CA PRO A 33 -21.24 -4.86 25.43
C PRO A 33 -20.95 -5.87 24.33
N SER A 34 -21.00 -5.45 23.07
CA SER A 34 -20.76 -6.30 21.89
C SER A 34 -19.32 -6.28 21.38
N LEU A 35 -18.47 -5.36 21.86
CA LEU A 35 -17.10 -5.16 21.38
C LEU A 35 -16.10 -5.40 22.52
N LYS A 36 -15.17 -6.33 22.30
CA LYS A 36 -14.05 -6.56 23.20
C LYS A 36 -13.02 -5.42 23.04
N TRP A 37 -12.17 -5.20 24.04
CA TRP A 37 -11.09 -4.21 23.99
C TRP A 37 -10.14 -4.40 22.80
N LEU A 38 -9.91 -5.65 22.37
CA LEU A 38 -9.12 -6.00 21.20
C LEU A 38 -9.74 -5.48 19.89
N ASP A 39 -11.05 -5.52 19.75
CA ASP A 39 -11.76 -5.01 18.58
C ASP A 39 -11.47 -3.52 18.35
N MET A 40 -11.44 -2.74 19.44
CA MET A 40 -11.15 -1.31 19.39
C MET A 40 -9.74 -1.04 18.91
N ILE A 41 -8.76 -1.82 19.37
CA ILE A 41 -7.35 -1.69 18.92
C ILE A 41 -7.23 -2.03 17.43
N VAL A 42 -7.86 -3.13 16.98
CA VAL A 42 -7.84 -3.53 15.57
C VAL A 42 -8.50 -2.48 14.69
N ILE A 43 -9.64 -1.93 15.09
CA ILE A 43 -10.31 -0.83 14.37
C ILE A 43 -9.40 0.40 14.32
N GLY A 44 -8.69 0.73 15.39
CA GLY A 44 -7.74 1.83 15.42
C GLY A 44 -6.60 1.64 14.41
N ILE A 45 -5.98 0.48 14.39
CA ILE A 45 -4.91 0.13 13.42
C ILE A 45 -5.46 0.15 11.99
N ALA A 46 -6.64 -0.41 11.77
CA ALA A 46 -7.30 -0.43 10.47
C ALA A 46 -7.61 0.99 9.96
N ALA A 47 -8.11 1.88 10.83
CA ALA A 47 -8.36 3.28 10.50
C ALA A 47 -7.08 4.05 10.15
N PHE A 48 -5.96 3.75 10.81
CA PHE A 48 -4.66 4.31 10.48
C PHE A 48 -4.18 3.89 9.08
N LEU A 49 -4.37 2.64 8.71
CA LEU A 49 -3.89 2.08 7.45
C LEU A 49 -4.74 2.52 6.25
N ILE A 50 -6.07 2.59 6.40
CA ILE A 50 -6.99 2.80 5.28
C ILE A 50 -6.92 4.23 4.71
N GLY A 51 -6.83 5.26 5.54
CA GLY A 51 -6.85 6.66 5.10
C GLY A 51 -5.70 7.00 4.14
N PRO A 52 -4.44 6.89 4.59
CA PRO A 52 -3.27 7.12 3.74
C PRO A 52 -3.19 6.14 2.57
N GLY A 53 -3.59 4.86 2.80
CA GLY A 53 -3.57 3.82 1.78
C GLY A 53 -4.47 4.13 0.59
N ILE A 54 -5.73 4.48 0.82
CA ILE A 54 -6.67 4.82 -0.26
C ILE A 54 -6.21 6.08 -1.00
N TYR A 55 -5.76 7.11 -0.28
CA TYR A 55 -5.26 8.32 -0.92
C TYR A 55 -4.08 8.06 -1.85
N ASP A 56 -3.08 7.31 -1.38
CA ASP A 56 -1.92 6.93 -2.20
C ASP A 56 -2.36 6.09 -3.41
N PHE A 57 -3.24 5.12 -3.22
CA PHE A 57 -3.76 4.26 -4.27
C PHE A 57 -4.46 5.04 -5.39
N ILE A 58 -5.34 5.98 -5.05
CA ILE A 58 -6.05 6.81 -6.04
C ILE A 58 -5.07 7.73 -6.76
N ASN A 59 -4.16 8.38 -6.02
CA ASN A 59 -3.18 9.29 -6.58
C ASN A 59 -2.21 8.57 -7.54
N GLN A 60 -1.73 7.39 -7.16
CA GLN A 60 -0.85 6.57 -8.00
C GLN A 60 -1.54 6.08 -9.27
N ARG A 61 -2.81 5.68 -9.18
CA ARG A 61 -3.58 5.32 -10.38
C ARG A 61 -3.71 6.48 -11.37
N ARG A 62 -3.89 7.71 -10.86
CA ARG A 62 -3.94 8.91 -11.70
C ARG A 62 -2.58 9.16 -12.37
N ILE A 63 -1.51 9.17 -11.57
CA ILE A 63 -0.15 9.39 -12.07
C ILE A 63 0.21 8.36 -13.14
N LYS A 64 -0.03 7.09 -12.87
CA LYS A 64 0.26 6.00 -13.80
C LYS A 64 -0.46 6.14 -15.14
N ARG A 65 -1.74 6.53 -15.12
CA ARG A 65 -2.51 6.81 -16.36
C ARG A 65 -1.93 7.98 -17.15
N ILE A 66 -1.32 8.98 -16.48
CA ILE A 66 -0.63 10.09 -17.13
C ILE A 66 0.67 9.58 -17.76
N GLU A 67 1.47 8.84 -17.02
CA GLU A 67 2.73 8.27 -17.52
C GLU A 67 2.52 7.34 -18.71
N GLU A 68 1.48 6.48 -18.66
CA GLU A 68 1.16 5.54 -19.74
C GLU A 68 0.90 6.23 -21.09
N ARG A 69 0.38 7.45 -21.09
CA ARG A 69 0.06 8.22 -22.31
C ARG A 69 1.17 9.20 -22.72
N PHE A 70 2.16 9.40 -21.88
CA PHE A 70 3.23 10.34 -22.14
C PHE A 70 4.07 10.00 -23.39
N PRO A 71 4.45 8.73 -23.67
CA PRO A 71 5.14 8.36 -24.91
C PRO A 71 4.31 8.65 -26.18
N ASP A 72 3.00 8.44 -26.13
CA ASP A 72 2.11 8.72 -27.26
C ASP A 72 2.13 10.22 -27.61
N PHE A 73 2.03 11.09 -26.58
CA PHE A 73 2.15 12.53 -26.74
C PHE A 73 3.51 12.93 -27.32
N LEU A 74 4.62 12.37 -26.79
CA LEU A 74 5.97 12.71 -27.31
C LEU A 74 6.16 12.30 -28.76
N ARG A 75 5.56 11.19 -29.18
CA ARG A 75 5.60 10.74 -30.56
C ARG A 75 4.86 11.72 -31.49
N ASP A 76 3.67 12.17 -31.10
CA ASP A 76 2.90 13.14 -31.91
C ASP A 76 3.64 14.47 -32.02
N VAL A 77 4.30 14.94 -30.95
CA VAL A 77 5.16 16.12 -30.97
C VAL A 77 6.37 15.90 -31.89
N ALA A 78 6.98 14.71 -31.86
CA ALA A 78 8.10 14.36 -32.74
C ALA A 78 7.69 14.36 -34.21
N GLU A 79 6.51 13.81 -34.53
CA GLU A 79 5.97 13.81 -35.88
C GLU A 79 5.73 15.24 -36.38
N ALA A 80 5.11 16.11 -35.55
CA ALA A 80 4.94 17.53 -35.91
C ALA A 80 6.30 18.22 -36.14
N GLY A 81 7.31 17.96 -35.31
CA GLY A 81 8.66 18.49 -35.46
C GLY A 81 9.34 18.01 -36.79
N ARG A 82 9.08 16.78 -37.23
CA ARG A 82 9.58 16.28 -38.54
C ARG A 82 8.97 17.03 -39.73
N PHE A 83 7.78 17.59 -39.59
CA PHE A 83 7.19 18.49 -40.57
C PHE A 83 7.72 19.93 -40.53
N GLY A 84 8.82 20.16 -39.77
CA GLY A 84 9.51 21.45 -39.71
C GLY A 84 8.95 22.41 -38.65
N MET A 85 8.02 21.99 -37.81
CA MET A 85 7.50 22.79 -36.72
C MET A 85 8.52 22.94 -35.60
N THR A 86 8.57 24.11 -34.98
CA THR A 86 9.33 24.33 -33.74
C THR A 86 8.73 23.48 -32.60
N LEU A 87 9.51 23.20 -31.54
CA LEU A 87 9.00 22.47 -30.39
C LEU A 87 7.75 23.13 -29.77
N ALA A 88 7.69 24.48 -29.79
CA ALA A 88 6.54 25.23 -29.31
C ALA A 88 5.29 24.92 -30.11
N GLU A 89 5.36 25.08 -31.43
CA GLU A 89 4.24 24.80 -32.36
C GLU A 89 3.82 23.33 -32.32
N ALA A 90 4.79 22.41 -32.28
CA ALA A 90 4.53 20.97 -32.21
C ALA A 90 3.74 20.59 -30.93
N ILE A 91 4.08 21.18 -29.77
CA ILE A 91 3.33 20.97 -28.52
C ILE A 91 1.91 21.53 -28.62
N VAL A 92 1.72 22.71 -29.19
CA VAL A 92 0.41 23.32 -29.37
C VAL A 92 -0.46 22.48 -30.30
N VAL A 93 0.06 22.03 -31.46
CA VAL A 93 -0.62 21.14 -32.38
C VAL A 93 -1.02 19.83 -31.73
N ALA A 94 -0.07 19.16 -31.05
CA ALA A 94 -0.31 17.92 -30.34
C ALA A 94 -1.33 18.06 -29.19
N SER A 95 -1.53 19.27 -28.64
CA SER A 95 -2.50 19.52 -27.57
C SER A 95 -3.96 19.26 -27.96
N SER A 96 -4.27 19.23 -29.26
CA SER A 96 -5.59 18.85 -29.80
C SER A 96 -5.87 17.35 -29.68
N GLY A 97 -4.86 16.54 -29.43
CA GLY A 97 -4.95 15.09 -29.31
C GLY A 97 -5.66 14.64 -28.01
N ARG A 98 -6.02 13.35 -27.97
CA ARG A 98 -6.68 12.73 -26.80
C ARG A 98 -5.74 11.78 -26.08
N TYR A 99 -5.18 12.21 -24.97
CA TYR A 99 -4.22 11.45 -24.14
C TYR A 99 -4.81 11.06 -22.76
N GLY A 100 -6.11 10.87 -22.68
CA GLY A 100 -6.78 10.48 -21.44
C GLY A 100 -6.51 11.45 -20.28
N ALA A 101 -6.00 10.94 -19.16
CA ALA A 101 -5.70 11.77 -17.98
C ALA A 101 -4.59 12.80 -18.17
N LEU A 102 -3.78 12.64 -19.22
CA LEU A 102 -2.70 13.59 -19.58
C LEU A 102 -3.20 14.79 -20.37
N THR A 103 -4.37 14.68 -21.05
CA THR A 103 -4.90 15.74 -21.95
C THR A 103 -4.99 17.10 -21.28
N ASP A 104 -5.54 17.18 -20.06
CA ASP A 104 -5.70 18.47 -19.36
C ASP A 104 -4.36 19.11 -19.02
N GLU A 105 -3.36 18.31 -18.70
CA GLU A 105 -2.02 18.82 -18.38
C GLU A 105 -1.29 19.32 -19.62
N ILE A 106 -1.48 18.64 -20.77
CA ILE A 106 -0.96 19.09 -22.07
C ILE A 106 -1.63 20.39 -22.50
N LYS A 107 -2.96 20.49 -22.44
CA LYS A 107 -3.69 21.72 -22.77
C LYS A 107 -3.23 22.91 -21.95
N ARG A 108 -3.02 22.72 -20.63
CA ARG A 108 -2.47 23.77 -19.75
C ARG A 108 -1.04 24.17 -20.14
N MET A 109 -0.24 23.23 -20.61
CA MET A 109 1.11 23.53 -21.11
C MET A 109 1.07 24.28 -22.43
N ALA A 110 0.23 23.84 -23.38
CA ALA A 110 0.02 24.50 -24.66
C ALA A 110 -0.49 25.92 -24.50
N SER A 111 -1.53 26.14 -23.67
CA SER A 111 -2.03 27.50 -23.39
C SER A 111 -0.95 28.43 -22.85
N LYS A 112 -0.05 27.96 -22.00
CA LYS A 112 1.08 28.79 -21.53
C LYS A 112 2.01 29.21 -22.68
N ILE A 113 2.30 28.28 -23.61
CA ILE A 113 3.13 28.53 -24.78
C ILE A 113 2.44 29.55 -25.70
N GLU A 114 1.13 29.40 -25.94
CA GLU A 114 0.33 30.37 -26.71
C GLU A 114 0.33 31.77 -26.11
N TRP A 115 0.39 31.87 -24.75
CA TRP A 115 0.56 33.14 -24.04
C TRP A 115 1.99 33.67 -24.01
N GLY A 116 2.92 33.05 -24.78
CA GLY A 116 4.29 33.53 -24.91
C GLY A 116 5.25 33.03 -23.81
N VAL A 117 4.84 32.11 -22.96
CA VAL A 117 5.76 31.52 -21.97
C VAL A 117 6.78 30.64 -22.71
N PRO A 118 8.11 30.80 -22.44
CA PRO A 118 9.12 29.94 -23.03
C PRO A 118 8.82 28.44 -22.84
N VAL A 119 9.08 27.63 -23.87
CA VAL A 119 8.82 26.16 -23.85
C VAL A 119 9.49 25.49 -22.66
N LYS A 120 10.70 25.90 -22.31
CA LYS A 120 11.41 25.41 -21.13
C LYS A 120 10.60 25.59 -19.85
N ASP A 121 10.04 26.78 -19.62
CA ASP A 121 9.27 27.10 -18.41
C ASP A 121 7.92 26.40 -18.40
N ALA A 122 7.29 26.26 -19.56
CA ALA A 122 6.06 25.50 -19.72
C ALA A 122 6.28 24.02 -19.39
N LEU A 123 7.35 23.38 -19.90
CA LEU A 123 7.77 22.01 -19.60
C LEU A 123 8.14 21.82 -18.12
N LEU A 124 8.88 22.73 -17.52
CA LEU A 124 9.21 22.70 -16.10
C LEU A 124 7.94 22.82 -15.22
N SER A 125 7.02 23.68 -15.63
CA SER A 125 5.72 23.84 -14.92
C SER A 125 4.88 22.55 -14.99
N PHE A 126 4.84 21.92 -16.15
CA PHE A 126 4.20 20.59 -16.34
C PHE A 126 4.86 19.54 -15.46
N ASN A 127 6.19 19.44 -15.50
CA ASN A 127 6.97 18.51 -14.72
C ASN A 127 6.72 18.64 -13.21
N ARG A 128 6.67 19.85 -12.66
CA ARG A 128 6.40 20.11 -11.23
C ARG A 128 5.01 19.63 -10.79
N ARG A 129 4.01 19.64 -11.68
CA ARG A 129 2.65 19.20 -11.33
C ARG A 129 2.51 17.68 -11.28
N ILE A 130 3.19 16.97 -12.16
CA ILE A 130 3.12 15.50 -12.22
C ILE A 130 4.16 14.87 -11.29
N ASN A 131 5.39 15.41 -11.30
CA ASN A 131 6.49 15.09 -10.39
C ASN A 131 6.78 13.60 -10.24
N THR A 132 7.05 12.92 -11.36
CA THR A 132 7.46 11.52 -11.36
C THR A 132 8.88 11.35 -11.88
N PRO A 133 9.62 10.32 -11.42
CA PRO A 133 10.99 10.07 -11.87
C PRO A 133 11.11 9.90 -13.39
N LEU A 134 10.13 9.24 -14.02
CA LEU A 134 10.10 9.03 -15.46
C LEU A 134 9.98 10.37 -16.20
N ILE A 135 8.92 11.15 -15.89
CA ILE A 135 8.66 12.43 -16.56
C ILE A 135 9.77 13.45 -16.28
N ASN A 136 10.28 13.50 -15.04
CA ASN A 136 11.41 14.38 -14.69
C ASN A 136 12.61 14.14 -15.60
N ARG A 137 12.99 12.88 -15.81
CA ARG A 137 14.11 12.48 -16.65
C ARG A 137 13.86 12.85 -18.12
N MET A 138 12.68 12.49 -18.65
CA MET A 138 12.35 12.73 -20.05
C MET A 138 12.27 14.23 -20.38
N VAL A 139 11.59 15.01 -19.53
CA VAL A 139 11.52 16.48 -19.70
C VAL A 139 12.87 17.14 -19.63
N ALA A 140 13.77 16.68 -18.75
CA ALA A 140 15.13 17.21 -18.68
C ALA A 140 15.93 16.99 -19.99
N ILE A 141 15.78 15.80 -20.62
CA ILE A 141 16.41 15.49 -21.91
C ILE A 141 15.84 16.38 -23.01
N ILE A 142 14.52 16.55 -23.07
CA ILE A 142 13.84 17.38 -24.07
C ILE A 142 14.30 18.85 -23.97
N ILE A 143 14.39 19.39 -22.76
CA ILE A 143 14.85 20.77 -22.52
C ILE A 143 16.27 20.92 -23.02
N LYS A 144 17.18 20.00 -22.68
CA LYS A 144 18.59 20.05 -23.13
C LYS A 144 18.72 19.94 -24.64
N ALA A 145 17.94 19.07 -25.28
CA ALA A 145 17.91 18.95 -26.72
C ALA A 145 17.46 20.25 -27.42
N ASN A 146 16.41 20.86 -26.88
CA ASN A 146 15.90 22.14 -27.38
C ASN A 146 16.93 23.29 -27.21
N GLU A 147 17.63 23.34 -26.07
CA GLU A 147 18.69 24.33 -25.81
C GLU A 147 19.93 24.15 -26.71
N ALA A 148 20.25 22.90 -27.07
CA ALA A 148 21.36 22.58 -27.94
C ALA A 148 21.10 22.93 -29.42
N GLY A 149 19.86 23.26 -29.80
CA GLY A 149 19.50 23.64 -31.18
C GLY A 149 19.60 22.51 -32.19
N GLY A 150 19.66 21.25 -31.75
CA GLY A 150 19.73 20.06 -32.59
C GLY A 150 18.38 19.63 -33.15
N ASN A 151 18.35 18.47 -33.84
CA ASN A 151 17.12 17.87 -34.33
C ASN A 151 16.28 17.35 -33.13
N VAL A 152 15.43 18.22 -32.57
CA VAL A 152 14.60 17.93 -31.40
C VAL A 152 13.60 16.81 -31.71
N ALA A 153 13.15 16.67 -32.98
CA ALA A 153 12.19 15.63 -33.35
C ALA A 153 12.75 14.21 -33.17
N ASP A 154 14.02 14.00 -33.54
CA ASP A 154 14.67 12.71 -33.36
C ASP A 154 14.91 12.40 -31.88
N VAL A 155 15.28 13.39 -31.08
CA VAL A 155 15.43 13.26 -29.64
C VAL A 155 14.08 12.91 -28.99
N LEU A 156 12.99 13.57 -29.37
CA LEU A 156 11.63 13.29 -28.88
C LEU A 156 11.22 11.84 -29.20
N SER A 157 11.48 11.39 -30.44
CA SER A 157 11.22 10.02 -30.85
C SER A 157 12.00 9.00 -30.00
N MET A 158 13.30 9.27 -29.77
CA MET A 158 14.14 8.43 -28.92
C MET A 158 13.64 8.41 -27.47
N VAL A 159 13.27 9.56 -26.94
CA VAL A 159 12.72 9.68 -25.56
C VAL A 159 11.38 8.96 -25.42
N ALA A 160 10.51 9.03 -26.45
CA ALA A 160 9.26 8.30 -26.48
C ALA A 160 9.48 6.79 -26.45
N HIS A 161 10.43 6.27 -27.24
CA HIS A 161 10.83 4.87 -27.22
C HIS A 161 11.39 4.45 -25.85
N ALA A 162 12.32 5.21 -25.30
CA ALA A 162 12.91 4.92 -23.98
C ALA A 162 11.85 4.94 -22.86
N ALA A 163 10.89 5.86 -22.92
CA ALA A 163 9.79 5.91 -21.97
C ALA A 163 8.91 4.65 -22.09
N ARG A 164 8.61 4.20 -23.32
CA ARG A 164 7.82 2.99 -23.57
C ARG A 164 8.53 1.73 -23.07
N GLU A 165 9.81 1.61 -23.35
CA GLU A 165 10.65 0.50 -22.89
C GLU A 165 10.71 0.44 -21.38
N THR A 166 10.92 1.58 -20.71
CA THR A 166 10.88 1.65 -19.24
C THR A 166 9.53 1.17 -18.68
N GLN A 167 8.42 1.55 -19.31
CA GLN A 167 7.08 1.09 -18.90
C GLN A 167 6.89 -0.41 -19.08
N LEU A 168 7.45 -0.99 -20.15
CA LEU A 168 7.40 -2.44 -20.39
C LEU A 168 8.19 -3.19 -19.31
N MET A 169 9.43 -2.76 -19.05
CA MET A 169 10.25 -3.34 -17.96
C MET A 169 9.57 -3.24 -16.59
N GLU A 170 8.90 -2.12 -16.29
CA GLU A 170 8.12 -2.00 -15.04
C GLU A 170 6.94 -2.97 -14.99
N LYS A 171 6.25 -3.21 -16.11
CA LYS A 171 5.16 -4.20 -16.18
C LYS A 171 5.68 -5.62 -15.98
N GLU A 172 6.77 -5.98 -16.63
CA GLU A 172 7.42 -7.27 -16.47
C GLU A 172 7.84 -7.51 -15.02
N ARG A 173 8.54 -6.55 -14.43
CA ARG A 173 8.89 -6.60 -13.01
C ARG A 173 7.67 -6.80 -12.11
N LYS A 174 6.56 -6.11 -12.39
CA LYS A 174 5.33 -6.26 -11.60
C LYS A 174 4.72 -7.65 -11.74
N MET A 175 4.77 -8.26 -12.91
CA MET A 175 4.30 -9.63 -13.11
C MET A 175 5.14 -10.65 -12.33
N GLU A 176 6.47 -10.50 -12.34
CA GLU A 176 7.37 -11.34 -11.55
C GLU A 176 7.11 -11.17 -10.04
N MET A 177 7.00 -9.93 -9.57
CA MET A 177 6.74 -9.64 -8.16
C MET A 177 5.36 -10.09 -7.68
N PHE A 178 4.38 -10.21 -8.58
CA PHE A 178 3.05 -10.74 -8.27
C PHE A 178 3.11 -12.17 -7.73
N THR A 179 4.01 -12.99 -8.25
CA THR A 179 4.22 -14.37 -7.76
C THR A 179 4.62 -14.37 -6.28
N TYR A 180 5.53 -13.49 -5.88
CA TYR A 180 5.93 -13.37 -4.48
C TYR A 180 4.81 -12.83 -3.60
N ALA A 181 4.03 -11.87 -4.10
CA ALA A 181 2.86 -11.35 -3.39
C ALA A 181 1.81 -12.46 -3.17
N PHE A 182 1.61 -13.35 -4.14
CA PHE A 182 0.72 -14.49 -4.03
C PHE A 182 1.20 -15.51 -2.98
N VAL A 183 2.51 -15.77 -2.91
CA VAL A 183 3.11 -16.63 -1.88
C VAL A 183 2.87 -16.06 -0.49
N LEU A 184 3.10 -14.75 -0.28
CA LEU A 184 2.84 -14.09 1.00
C LEU A 184 1.36 -14.19 1.39
N LEU A 185 0.46 -13.94 0.44
CA LEU A 185 -0.98 -14.05 0.68
C LEU A 185 -1.37 -15.47 1.12
N THR A 186 -0.86 -16.48 0.41
CA THR A 186 -1.14 -17.89 0.73
C THR A 186 -0.57 -18.25 2.10
N SER A 187 0.67 -17.83 2.40
CA SER A 187 1.33 -18.03 3.69
C SER A 187 0.49 -17.45 4.83
N PHE A 188 -0.02 -16.23 4.68
CA PHE A 188 -0.88 -15.59 5.66
C PHE A 188 -2.13 -16.42 5.97
N PHE A 189 -2.86 -16.89 4.94
CA PHE A 189 -4.06 -17.69 5.16
C PHE A 189 -3.76 -19.06 5.77
N VAL A 190 -2.64 -19.69 5.40
CA VAL A 190 -2.18 -20.95 6.05
C VAL A 190 -1.85 -20.70 7.52
N PHE A 191 -1.19 -19.58 7.83
CA PHE A 191 -0.90 -19.19 9.21
C PHE A 191 -2.20 -18.98 10.02
N VAL A 192 -3.18 -18.25 9.48
CA VAL A 192 -4.47 -18.04 10.14
C VAL A 192 -5.20 -19.37 10.36
N ALA A 193 -5.20 -20.27 9.36
CA ALA A 193 -5.80 -21.59 9.49
C ALA A 193 -5.12 -22.42 10.60
N THR A 194 -3.80 -22.37 10.69
CA THR A 194 -3.03 -23.04 11.74
C THR A 194 -3.41 -22.51 13.12
N ILE A 195 -3.53 -21.20 13.29
CA ILE A 195 -3.97 -20.58 14.55
C ILE A 195 -5.38 -21.04 14.94
N ILE A 196 -6.30 -21.14 13.99
CA ILE A 196 -7.67 -21.62 14.26
C ILE A 196 -7.63 -23.07 14.78
N ILE A 197 -6.86 -23.93 14.14
CA ILE A 197 -6.71 -25.34 14.57
C ILE A 197 -6.12 -25.39 15.98
N LEU A 198 -5.07 -24.63 16.25
CA LEU A 198 -4.45 -24.56 17.57
C LEU A 198 -5.43 -24.08 18.64
N ASN A 199 -6.19 -23.01 18.37
CA ASN A 199 -7.15 -22.45 19.33
C ASN A 199 -8.37 -23.35 19.58
N ARG A 200 -8.90 -24.01 18.54
CA ARG A 200 -10.12 -24.81 18.66
C ARG A 200 -9.90 -26.25 19.09
N SER A 201 -8.78 -26.83 18.71
CA SER A 201 -8.50 -28.24 18.97
C SER A 201 -7.40 -28.44 20.00
N PHE A 202 -6.25 -27.85 19.78
CA PHE A 202 -5.07 -28.14 20.59
C PHE A 202 -5.13 -27.54 22.01
N LEU A 203 -5.44 -26.23 22.14
CA LEU A 203 -5.46 -25.56 23.43
C LEU A 203 -6.51 -26.12 24.40
N PRO A 204 -7.78 -26.40 23.97
CA PRO A 204 -8.76 -27.02 24.85
C PRO A 204 -8.35 -28.43 25.31
N GLU A 205 -7.76 -29.25 24.44
CA GLU A 205 -7.29 -30.60 24.82
C GLU A 205 -6.11 -30.51 25.80
N MET A 206 -5.15 -29.61 25.59
CA MET A 206 -4.11 -29.34 26.57
C MET A 206 -4.67 -28.91 27.93
N ALA A 207 -5.67 -28.05 27.93
CA ALA A 207 -6.32 -27.58 29.17
C ALA A 207 -7.04 -28.73 29.89
N LYS A 208 -7.68 -29.66 29.17
CA LYS A 208 -8.31 -30.86 29.73
C LYS A 208 -7.25 -31.80 30.33
N ALA A 209 -6.22 -32.11 29.57
CA ALA A 209 -5.11 -32.96 30.03
C ALA A 209 -4.45 -32.39 31.30
N GLY A 210 -4.19 -31.09 31.32
CA GLY A 210 -3.61 -30.42 32.48
C GLY A 210 -4.48 -30.50 33.73
N ARG A 211 -5.80 -30.36 33.57
CA ARG A 211 -6.76 -30.53 34.67
C ARG A 211 -6.78 -31.97 35.20
N ALA A 212 -6.84 -32.96 34.31
CA ALA A 212 -6.84 -34.38 34.70
C ALA A 212 -5.57 -34.77 35.48
N VAL A 213 -4.40 -34.27 35.03
CA VAL A 213 -3.15 -34.49 35.77
C VAL A 213 -3.19 -33.86 37.16
N ARG A 214 -3.68 -32.64 37.29
CA ARG A 214 -3.80 -31.96 38.58
C ARG A 214 -4.75 -32.69 39.53
N GLU A 215 -5.92 -33.15 39.05
CA GLU A 215 -6.84 -33.95 39.83
C GLU A 215 -6.21 -35.24 40.31
N SER A 216 -5.50 -35.95 39.43
CA SER A 216 -4.78 -37.17 39.80
C SER A 216 -3.72 -36.98 40.88
N LEU A 217 -2.99 -35.86 40.80
CA LEU A 217 -1.95 -35.48 41.77
C LEU A 217 -2.56 -35.10 43.15
N GLN A 218 -3.76 -34.49 43.19
CA GLN A 218 -4.45 -34.15 44.42
C GLN A 218 -4.93 -35.39 45.18
N HIS A 219 -5.19 -36.49 44.48
CA HIS A 219 -5.60 -37.77 45.08
C HIS A 219 -4.40 -38.66 45.47
N MET A 220 -3.16 -38.29 45.09
CA MET A 220 -1.96 -39.00 45.51
C MET A 220 -1.43 -38.45 46.83
N THR A 221 -1.38 -39.27 47.87
CA THR A 221 -0.85 -38.97 49.23
C THR A 221 0.69 -38.90 49.24
N VAL A 222 1.37 -38.75 48.13
CA VAL A 222 2.86 -38.70 48.04
C VAL A 222 3.27 -37.22 48.09
N PRO A 223 4.22 -36.85 49.00
CA PRO A 223 4.76 -35.49 49.01
C PRO A 223 5.64 -35.32 47.75
N THR A 224 5.02 -34.89 46.70
CA THR A 224 5.73 -34.62 45.43
C THR A 224 6.31 -33.22 45.48
N ASN A 225 7.59 -33.11 45.79
CA ASN A 225 8.41 -31.91 45.49
C ASN A 225 8.69 -31.76 43.97
N ILE A 226 7.84 -32.33 43.14
CA ILE A 226 7.91 -32.12 41.68
C ILE A 226 7.08 -30.87 41.37
N PRO A 227 7.70 -29.77 40.92
CA PRO A 227 6.97 -28.59 40.47
C PRO A 227 6.31 -28.90 39.12
N VAL A 228 5.26 -29.73 39.12
CA VAL A 228 4.43 -29.96 37.92
C VAL A 228 3.52 -28.74 37.78
N ASN A 229 4.13 -27.62 37.42
CA ASN A 229 3.41 -26.41 37.06
C ASN A 229 2.93 -26.54 35.61
N ILE A 230 1.95 -27.40 35.38
CA ILE A 230 1.27 -27.42 34.09
C ILE A 230 0.43 -26.15 34.03
N ALA A 231 0.97 -25.15 33.32
CA ALA A 231 0.41 -23.79 33.24
C ALA A 231 -0.84 -23.73 32.32
N TYR A 232 -1.82 -24.65 32.56
CA TYR A 232 -3.12 -24.61 31.85
C TYR A 232 -3.89 -23.32 32.13
N GLU A 233 -3.54 -22.61 33.21
CA GLU A 233 -4.08 -21.28 33.56
C GLU A 233 -3.66 -20.22 32.54
N ASN A 234 -2.58 -20.44 31.80
CA ASN A 234 -2.08 -19.51 30.77
C ASN A 234 -2.70 -19.72 29.38
N VAL A 235 -3.58 -20.70 29.19
CA VAL A 235 -4.26 -20.95 27.91
C VAL A 235 -4.94 -19.69 27.33
N PRO A 236 -5.64 -18.85 28.11
CA PRO A 236 -6.22 -17.62 27.58
C PRO A 236 -5.15 -16.62 27.10
N ILE A 237 -3.97 -16.57 27.75
CA ILE A 237 -2.85 -15.71 27.35
C ILE A 237 -2.28 -16.17 26.02
N ILE A 238 -2.18 -17.49 25.80
CA ILE A 238 -1.69 -18.05 24.53
C ILE A 238 -2.66 -17.68 23.39
N GLY A 239 -3.98 -17.76 23.61
CA GLY A 239 -4.98 -17.31 22.65
C GLY A 239 -4.83 -15.84 22.29
N LEU A 240 -4.60 -14.97 23.28
CA LEU A 240 -4.32 -13.56 23.07
C LEU A 240 -3.04 -13.34 22.23
N LEU A 241 -1.96 -14.07 22.54
CA LEU A 241 -0.70 -13.98 21.79
C LEU A 241 -0.90 -14.38 20.33
N PHE A 242 -1.72 -15.36 20.02
CA PHE A 242 -2.06 -15.76 18.65
C PHE A 242 -2.79 -14.66 17.88
N VAL A 243 -3.73 -13.95 18.54
CA VAL A 243 -4.41 -12.80 17.92
C VAL A 243 -3.41 -11.68 17.63
N ILE A 244 -2.55 -11.36 18.59
CA ILE A 244 -1.51 -10.34 18.42
C ILE A 244 -0.55 -10.74 17.29
N ALA A 245 -0.11 -12.00 17.23
CA ALA A 245 0.73 -12.52 16.17
C ALA A 245 0.06 -12.39 14.78
N THR A 246 -1.26 -12.66 14.69
CA THR A 246 -2.02 -12.48 13.44
C THR A 246 -2.07 -11.03 13.00
N ILE A 247 -2.22 -10.08 13.93
CA ILE A 247 -2.19 -8.64 13.64
C ILE A 247 -0.83 -8.25 13.05
N PHE A 248 0.27 -8.63 13.72
CA PHE A 248 1.61 -8.33 13.24
C PHE A 248 1.91 -8.97 11.89
N HIS A 249 1.52 -10.23 11.69
CA HIS A 249 1.73 -10.95 10.44
C HIS A 249 0.93 -10.31 9.30
N GLY A 250 -0.37 -9.99 9.52
CA GLY A 250 -1.20 -9.35 8.51
C GLY A 250 -0.71 -7.96 8.11
N VAL A 251 -0.26 -7.14 9.07
CA VAL A 251 0.31 -5.82 8.78
C VAL A 251 1.66 -5.96 8.07
N GLY A 252 2.53 -6.86 8.54
CA GLY A 252 3.84 -7.10 7.96
C GLY A 252 3.76 -7.58 6.52
N ASP A 253 3.00 -8.64 6.26
CA ASP A 253 2.81 -9.20 4.92
C ASP A 253 2.16 -8.19 3.97
N GLY A 254 1.18 -7.43 4.44
CA GLY A 254 0.54 -6.40 3.63
C GLY A 254 1.52 -5.30 3.19
N ILE A 255 2.38 -4.83 4.10
CA ILE A 255 3.43 -3.86 3.77
C ILE A 255 4.44 -4.47 2.79
N MET A 256 4.83 -5.73 3.00
CA MET A 256 5.76 -6.45 2.11
C MET A 256 5.19 -6.63 0.71
N ILE A 257 3.90 -6.99 0.57
CA ILE A 257 3.22 -7.07 -0.73
C ILE A 257 3.31 -5.74 -1.47
N GLY A 258 3.05 -4.62 -0.80
CA GLY A 258 3.15 -3.29 -1.42
C GLY A 258 4.57 -2.91 -1.79
N LEU A 259 5.55 -3.27 -0.97
CA LEU A 259 6.96 -3.01 -1.24
C LEU A 259 7.46 -3.83 -2.45
N LEU A 260 7.10 -5.10 -2.55
CA LEU A 260 7.43 -5.95 -3.69
C LEU A 260 6.73 -5.47 -4.97
N SER A 261 5.43 -5.18 -4.91
CA SER A 261 4.63 -4.80 -6.09
C SER A 261 5.03 -3.43 -6.66
N ASP A 262 5.10 -2.40 -5.82
CA ASP A 262 5.28 -1.02 -6.26
C ASP A 262 6.60 -0.36 -5.78
N GLY A 263 7.42 -1.07 -5.02
CA GLY A 263 8.66 -0.55 -4.42
C GLY A 263 8.41 0.50 -3.32
N ARG A 264 7.22 0.54 -2.73
CA ARG A 264 6.80 1.61 -1.81
C ARG A 264 5.97 1.08 -0.65
N MET A 265 6.38 1.40 0.58
CA MET A 265 5.65 0.99 1.79
C MET A 265 4.20 1.52 1.83
N LYS A 266 3.95 2.74 1.30
CA LYS A 266 2.61 3.35 1.28
C LYS A 266 1.61 2.52 0.46
N SER A 267 2.05 1.90 -0.63
CA SER A 267 1.23 1.00 -1.46
C SER A 267 0.77 -0.24 -0.69
N GLY A 268 1.57 -0.69 0.27
CA GLY A 268 1.26 -1.83 1.12
C GLY A 268 0.20 -1.57 2.18
N MET A 269 -0.11 -0.31 2.51
CA MET A 269 -1.09 0.01 3.55
C MET A 269 -2.50 -0.52 3.26
N VAL A 270 -2.91 -0.53 1.99
CA VAL A 270 -4.21 -1.10 1.57
C VAL A 270 -4.21 -2.62 1.76
N TRP A 271 -3.12 -3.29 1.38
CA TRP A 271 -2.97 -4.74 1.57
C TRP A 271 -2.90 -5.10 3.06
N ALA A 272 -2.15 -4.33 3.84
CA ALA A 272 -2.08 -4.49 5.30
C ALA A 272 -3.45 -4.34 5.96
N PHE A 273 -4.25 -3.35 5.54
CA PHE A 273 -5.63 -3.20 5.99
C PHE A 273 -6.49 -4.42 5.64
N LEU A 274 -6.43 -4.90 4.40
CA LEU A 274 -7.22 -6.05 3.95
C LEU A 274 -6.85 -7.33 4.70
N LEU A 275 -5.55 -7.62 4.87
CA LEU A 275 -5.08 -8.79 5.60
C LEU A 275 -5.40 -8.71 7.09
N LEU A 276 -5.17 -7.55 7.72
CA LEU A 276 -5.52 -7.32 9.12
C LEU A 276 -7.01 -7.58 9.38
N VAL A 277 -7.88 -6.97 8.58
CA VAL A 277 -9.34 -7.07 8.76
C VAL A 277 -9.82 -8.49 8.45
N SER A 278 -9.36 -9.10 7.35
CA SER A 278 -9.77 -10.47 7.00
C SER A 278 -9.29 -11.49 8.02
N GLY A 279 -8.02 -11.43 8.43
CA GLY A 279 -7.47 -12.34 9.44
C GLY A 279 -8.17 -12.21 10.79
N TYR A 280 -8.37 -10.98 11.25
CA TYR A 280 -9.07 -10.74 12.51
C TYR A 280 -10.53 -11.18 12.47
N LEU A 281 -11.27 -10.88 11.40
CA LEU A 281 -12.66 -11.31 11.22
C LEU A 281 -12.79 -12.83 11.21
N ILE A 282 -11.91 -13.53 10.51
CA ILE A 282 -11.89 -15.00 10.47
C ILE A 282 -11.68 -15.55 11.88
N LEU A 283 -10.71 -15.07 12.64
CA LEU A 283 -10.45 -15.50 14.00
C LEU A 283 -11.65 -15.21 14.91
N ARG A 284 -12.31 -14.07 14.77
CA ARG A 284 -13.48 -13.70 15.58
C ARG A 284 -14.70 -14.56 15.28
N ILE A 285 -15.03 -14.80 14.02
CA ILE A 285 -16.15 -15.67 13.60
C ILE A 285 -15.89 -17.10 14.08
N MET A 286 -14.66 -17.55 14.03
CA MET A 286 -14.28 -18.90 14.45
C MET A 286 -14.14 -19.04 15.98
N GLY A 287 -14.37 -17.96 16.75
CA GLY A 287 -14.31 -17.96 18.21
C GLY A 287 -12.90 -18.11 18.78
N ALA A 288 -11.89 -17.70 18.02
CA ALA A 288 -10.48 -17.73 18.40
C ALA A 288 -9.94 -16.35 18.83
N ALA A 289 -10.78 -15.30 18.78
CA ALA A 289 -10.45 -13.92 19.18
C ALA A 289 -11.41 -13.39 20.25
#